data_fc4f7f1c6a4922030d5ab541207fbb77
#
_entry.id   fc4f7f1c6a4922030d5ab541207fbb77
#
_cell.length_a   1.000
_cell.length_b   1.000
_cell.length_c   1.000
_cell.angle_alpha   90.00
_cell.angle_beta   90.00
_cell.angle_gamma   90.00
#
_symmetry.space_group_name_H-M   'P 1'
#
loop_
_entity.id
_entity.type
_entity.pdbx_description
1 polymer ?
#
loop_
_entity_poly.entity_id
_entity_poly.type
_entity_poly.pdbx_seq_one_letter_code
_entity_poly.pdbx_strand_id
1 'polypeptide(L)'
;LVFLNIEKFFETKRYKYLIYIPILYFLIMTSGHLQALAYSYIISGLYFVYKLLQNKKIDKKKIINFSLVIVLSFFLMTVQLLPTIEMGKNSVRFNENYISGYNFGLLSLDRIITLFAPDYFGNPTTFNYWGSFNYHETVIYCGILPIFALIYCLFNFKKLKHEKFFLITCIISLLFTFNT
;
A
#
# COMPACT_ATOMS: atom_id res chain seq x y z
N LEU A 1 -2.62 -5.19 10.00
CA LEU A 1 -3.35 -4.88 11.25
C LEU A 1 -4.47 -3.87 11.01
N VAL A 2 -4.29 -2.80 10.18
CA VAL A 2 -5.35 -1.81 9.89
C VAL A 2 -6.60 -2.50 9.34
N PHE A 3 -6.46 -3.34 8.31
CA PHE A 3 -7.59 -4.09 7.72
C PHE A 3 -8.31 -4.99 8.73
N LEU A 4 -7.55 -5.66 9.61
CA LEU A 4 -8.13 -6.49 10.66
C LEU A 4 -8.99 -5.66 11.63
N ASN A 5 -8.56 -4.45 11.98
CA ASN A 5 -9.33 -3.57 12.85
C ASN A 5 -10.60 -3.05 12.16
N ILE A 6 -10.53 -2.72 10.86
CA ILE A 6 -11.71 -2.37 10.08
C ILE A 6 -12.69 -3.55 10.07
N GLU A 7 -12.22 -4.77 9.76
CA GLU A 7 -13.04 -5.98 9.75
C GLU A 7 -13.75 -6.19 11.08
N LYS A 8 -12.99 -6.20 12.18
CA LYS A 8 -13.53 -6.39 13.53
C LYS A 8 -14.51 -5.29 13.94
N PHE A 9 -14.31 -4.05 13.45
CA PHE A 9 -15.28 -2.99 13.68
C PHE A 9 -16.62 -3.28 12.98
N PHE A 10 -16.60 -3.76 11.74
CA PHE A 10 -17.82 -4.11 11.02
C PHE A 10 -18.54 -5.32 11.61
N GLU A 11 -17.80 -6.33 12.07
CA GLU A 11 -18.35 -7.53 12.70
C GLU A 11 -18.94 -7.27 14.09
N THR A 12 -18.18 -6.60 14.95
CA THR A 12 -18.52 -6.48 16.39
C THR A 12 -19.21 -5.16 16.73
N LYS A 13 -19.16 -4.16 15.84
CA LYS A 13 -19.62 -2.77 16.05
C LYS A 13 -18.95 -2.07 17.26
N ARG A 14 -17.80 -2.57 17.72
CA ARG A 14 -17.08 -2.01 18.86
C ARG A 14 -16.08 -0.94 18.39
N TYR A 15 -16.25 0.29 18.84
CA TYR A 15 -15.40 1.44 18.46
C TYR A 15 -13.94 1.32 18.86
N LYS A 16 -13.61 0.49 19.84
CA LYS A 16 -12.22 0.24 20.24
C LYS A 16 -11.31 -0.14 19.07
N TYR A 17 -11.83 -0.86 18.10
CA TYR A 17 -11.06 -1.24 16.91
C TYR A 17 -10.72 -0.05 16.01
N LEU A 18 -11.56 0.98 15.98
CA LEU A 18 -11.25 2.21 15.26
C LEU A 18 -10.15 3.03 15.97
N ILE A 19 -10.12 3.00 17.31
CA ILE A 19 -9.13 3.76 18.10
C ILE A 19 -7.69 3.23 17.86
N TYR A 20 -7.52 1.96 17.55
CA TYR A 20 -6.19 1.41 17.22
C TYR A 20 -5.65 1.87 15.87
N ILE A 21 -6.50 2.29 14.93
CA ILE A 21 -6.09 2.67 13.57
C ILE A 21 -5.14 3.89 13.56
N PRO A 22 -5.40 4.99 14.28
CA PRO A 22 -4.47 6.12 14.35
C PRO A 22 -3.10 5.75 14.87
N ILE A 23 -3.04 4.87 15.86
CA ILE A 23 -1.78 4.36 16.42
C ILE A 23 -1.00 3.57 15.36
N LEU A 24 -1.69 2.72 14.59
CA LEU A 24 -1.06 1.94 13.53
C LEU A 24 -0.52 2.84 12.40
N TYR A 25 -1.25 3.89 12.02
CA TYR A 25 -0.75 4.85 11.03
C TYR A 25 0.43 5.65 11.56
N PHE A 26 0.41 6.03 12.83
CA PHE A 26 1.56 6.66 13.48
C PHE A 26 2.80 5.76 13.42
N LEU A 27 2.67 4.47 13.73
CA LEU A 27 3.76 3.50 13.63
C LEU A 27 4.26 3.32 12.18
N ILE A 28 3.38 3.35 11.18
CA ILE A 28 3.78 3.32 9.76
C ILE A 28 4.56 4.60 9.41
N MET A 29 4.11 5.76 9.88
CA MET A 29 4.81 7.03 9.65
C MET A 29 6.21 7.04 10.25
N THR A 30 6.36 6.55 11.48
CA THR A 30 7.66 6.50 12.17
C THR A 30 8.63 5.48 11.56
N SER A 31 8.17 4.56 10.72
CA SER A 31 9.05 3.68 9.94
C SER A 31 9.83 4.41 8.85
N GLY A 32 9.55 5.68 8.60
CA GLY A 32 10.29 6.55 7.68
C GLY A 32 9.86 6.44 6.21
N HIS A 33 8.83 5.64 5.88
CA HIS A 33 8.39 5.43 4.49
C HIS A 33 7.05 6.12 4.22
N LEU A 34 7.10 7.40 3.84
CA LEU A 34 5.91 8.23 3.60
C LEU A 34 5.01 7.65 2.50
N GLN A 35 5.60 7.06 1.47
CA GLN A 35 4.87 6.41 0.38
C GLN A 35 4.06 5.20 0.86
N ALA A 36 4.62 4.36 1.73
CA ALA A 36 3.91 3.22 2.31
C ALA A 36 2.72 3.67 3.16
N LEU A 37 2.87 4.80 3.87
CA LEU A 37 1.77 5.42 4.61
C LEU A 37 0.65 5.85 3.67
N ALA A 38 0.96 6.57 2.59
CA ALA A 38 -0.03 7.03 1.61
C ALA A 38 -0.81 5.86 1.00
N TYR A 39 -0.12 4.81 0.58
CA TYR A 39 -0.77 3.59 0.07
C TYR A 39 -1.66 2.92 1.12
N SER A 40 -1.20 2.89 2.38
CA SER A 40 -1.99 2.31 3.47
C SER A 40 -3.30 3.07 3.70
N TYR A 41 -3.29 4.41 3.60
CA TYR A 41 -4.50 5.22 3.69
C TYR A 41 -5.45 4.94 2.52
N ILE A 42 -4.93 4.95 1.29
CA ILE A 42 -5.74 4.75 0.08
C ILE A 42 -6.42 3.38 0.14
N ILE A 43 -5.65 2.31 0.33
CA ILE A 43 -6.18 0.94 0.27
C ILE A 43 -7.12 0.66 1.45
N SER A 44 -6.81 1.14 2.66
CA SER A 44 -7.70 0.95 3.81
C SER A 44 -8.99 1.78 3.72
N GLY A 45 -8.92 2.98 3.15
CA GLY A 45 -10.09 3.80 2.83
C GLY A 45 -11.00 3.10 1.82
N LEU A 46 -10.43 2.58 0.73
CA LEU A 46 -11.16 1.78 -0.26
C LEU A 46 -11.77 0.52 0.38
N TYR A 47 -11.04 -0.15 1.27
CA TYR A 47 -11.57 -1.31 1.98
C TYR A 47 -12.73 -0.96 2.90
N PHE A 48 -12.65 0.17 3.61
CA PHE A 48 -13.74 0.65 4.43
C PHE A 48 -15.00 0.95 3.59
N VAL A 49 -14.84 1.61 2.44
CA VAL A 49 -15.94 1.87 1.49
C VAL A 49 -16.52 0.55 0.97
N TYR A 50 -15.66 -0.39 0.58
CA TYR A 50 -16.10 -1.72 0.15
C TYR A 50 -16.96 -2.42 1.21
N LYS A 51 -16.55 -2.39 2.48
CA LYS A 51 -17.34 -2.94 3.60
C LYS A 51 -18.65 -2.19 3.83
N LEU A 52 -18.69 -0.88 3.63
CA LEU A 52 -19.93 -0.10 3.68
C LEU A 52 -20.92 -0.51 2.59
N LEU A 53 -20.43 -0.71 1.36
CA LEU A 53 -21.27 -1.09 0.22
C LEU A 53 -21.81 -2.52 0.33
N GLN A 54 -21.13 -3.40 1.05
CA GLN A 54 -21.66 -4.75 1.34
C GLN A 54 -22.87 -4.71 2.29
N ASN A 55 -23.03 -3.66 3.07
CA ASN A 55 -24.19 -3.47 3.93
C ASN A 55 -25.34 -2.84 3.12
N LYS A 56 -26.54 -3.43 3.21
CA LYS A 56 -27.73 -2.92 2.49
C LYS A 56 -28.13 -1.48 2.87
N LYS A 57 -27.68 -0.98 4.01
CA LYS A 57 -27.93 0.39 4.48
C LYS A 57 -26.59 1.07 4.80
N ILE A 58 -26.36 2.22 4.19
CA ILE A 58 -25.20 3.06 4.48
C ILE A 58 -25.41 3.72 5.87
N ASP A 59 -24.55 3.38 6.79
CA ASP A 59 -24.57 3.91 8.16
C ASP A 59 -23.69 5.18 8.22
N LYS A 60 -24.32 6.35 8.19
CA LYS A 60 -23.64 7.65 8.28
C LYS A 60 -22.75 7.76 9.52
N LYS A 61 -23.16 7.16 10.64
CA LYS A 61 -22.39 7.17 11.88
C LYS A 61 -21.04 6.46 11.74
N LYS A 62 -20.99 5.36 10.99
CA LYS A 62 -19.73 4.67 10.69
C LYS A 62 -18.80 5.54 9.85
N ILE A 63 -19.34 6.25 8.86
CA ILE A 63 -18.54 7.16 8.02
C ILE A 63 -17.95 8.27 8.88
N ILE A 64 -18.76 8.95 9.69
CA ILE A 64 -18.30 10.04 10.56
C ILE A 64 -17.19 9.53 11.49
N ASN A 65 -17.41 8.41 12.16
CA ASN A 65 -16.43 7.86 13.09
C ASN A 65 -15.12 7.47 12.41
N PHE A 66 -15.18 6.87 11.22
CA PHE A 66 -13.98 6.56 10.47
C PHE A 66 -13.24 7.82 10.00
N SER A 67 -13.98 8.84 9.54
CA SER A 67 -13.39 10.14 9.17
C SER A 67 -12.71 10.82 10.36
N LEU A 68 -13.33 10.80 11.54
CA LEU A 68 -12.71 11.30 12.77
C LEU A 68 -11.42 10.56 13.12
N VAL A 69 -11.39 9.25 12.94
CA VAL A 69 -10.20 8.43 13.15
C VAL A 69 -9.07 8.81 12.18
N ILE A 70 -9.40 9.07 10.92
CA ILE A 70 -8.43 9.55 9.93
C ILE A 70 -7.88 10.92 10.33
N VAL A 71 -8.74 11.86 10.72
CA VAL A 71 -8.30 13.18 11.21
C VAL A 71 -7.40 13.05 12.44
N LEU A 72 -7.80 12.22 13.41
CA LEU A 72 -6.99 11.97 14.60
C LEU A 72 -5.61 11.38 14.26
N SER A 73 -5.54 10.51 13.27
CA SER A 73 -4.26 9.94 12.84
C SER A 73 -3.33 11.02 12.26
N PHE A 74 -3.84 11.99 11.50
CA PHE A 74 -3.05 13.14 11.04
C PHE A 74 -2.51 13.97 12.19
N PHE A 75 -3.31 14.23 13.22
CA PHE A 75 -2.83 14.95 14.41
C PHE A 75 -1.69 14.21 15.12
N LEU A 76 -1.81 12.91 15.32
CA LEU A 76 -0.75 12.11 15.92
C LEU A 76 0.54 12.10 15.08
N MET A 77 0.42 12.09 13.75
CA MET A 77 1.56 12.08 12.85
C MET A 77 2.26 13.44 12.72
N THR A 78 1.64 14.53 13.14
CA THR A 78 2.18 15.89 13.00
C THR A 78 3.59 16.01 13.57
N VAL A 79 3.88 15.31 14.66
CA VAL A 79 5.21 15.28 15.29
C VAL A 79 6.30 14.84 14.32
N GLN A 80 6.03 13.87 13.47
CA GLN A 80 6.99 13.37 12.46
C GLN A 80 6.81 14.07 11.10
N LEU A 81 5.57 14.44 10.77
CA LEU A 81 5.23 14.98 9.47
C LEU A 81 5.82 16.39 9.26
N LEU A 82 5.76 17.26 10.29
CA LEU A 82 6.29 18.62 10.20
C LEU A 82 7.80 18.65 9.93
N PRO A 83 8.65 17.95 10.69
CA PRO A 83 10.08 17.88 10.38
C PRO A 83 10.36 17.26 9.01
N THR A 84 9.57 16.26 8.59
CA THR A 84 9.72 15.63 7.27
C THR A 84 9.44 16.61 6.14
N ILE A 85 8.41 17.45 6.28
CA ILE A 85 8.07 18.49 5.30
C ILE A 85 9.18 19.55 5.26
N GLU A 86 9.69 19.98 6.41
CA GLU A 86 10.78 20.95 6.52
C GLU A 86 12.06 20.43 5.85
N MET A 87 12.47 19.21 6.17
CA MET A 87 13.59 18.54 5.51
C MET A 87 13.36 18.42 3.99
N GLY A 88 12.14 18.08 3.58
CA GLY A 88 11.78 17.99 2.18
C GLY A 88 12.05 19.32 1.46
N LYS A 89 11.52 20.44 1.96
CA LYS A 89 11.68 21.77 1.37
C LYS A 89 13.14 22.19 1.23
N ASN A 90 14.00 21.78 2.15
CA ASN A 90 15.43 22.08 2.15
C ASN A 90 16.28 21.03 1.38
N SER A 91 15.64 20.02 0.80
CA SER A 91 16.30 18.93 0.07
C SER A 91 16.41 19.27 -1.41
N VAL A 92 17.49 18.81 -2.02
CA VAL A 92 17.69 18.85 -3.50
C VAL A 92 16.57 18.14 -4.27
N ARG A 93 15.80 17.25 -3.61
CA ARG A 93 14.67 16.54 -4.23
C ARG A 93 13.50 17.43 -4.60
N PHE A 94 13.40 18.64 -4.02
CA PHE A 94 12.41 19.67 -4.40
C PHE A 94 12.93 20.63 -5.47
N ASN A 95 14.15 20.41 -5.95
CA ASN A 95 14.69 21.20 -7.06
C ASN A 95 14.07 20.69 -8.38
N GLU A 96 13.52 21.60 -9.19
CA GLU A 96 12.87 21.29 -10.48
C GLU A 96 13.80 20.52 -11.43
N ASN A 97 15.09 20.86 -11.44
CA ASN A 97 16.11 20.18 -12.25
C ASN A 97 16.32 18.72 -11.81
N TYR A 98 16.17 18.43 -10.53
CA TYR A 98 16.28 17.06 -10.01
C TYR A 98 15.04 16.24 -10.38
N ILE A 99 13.85 16.83 -10.24
CA ILE A 99 12.57 16.19 -10.57
C ILE A 99 12.48 15.88 -12.06
N SER A 100 12.92 16.81 -12.93
CA SER A 100 12.89 16.63 -14.40
C SER A 100 13.90 15.58 -14.90
N GLY A 101 14.99 15.35 -14.16
CA GLY A 101 16.00 14.32 -14.48
C GLY A 101 15.64 12.91 -13.98
N TYR A 102 14.68 12.80 -13.07
CA TYR A 102 14.21 11.51 -12.58
C TYR A 102 13.12 10.98 -13.50
N ASN A 103 13.48 10.01 -14.34
CA ASN A 103 12.48 9.18 -15.01
C ASN A 103 11.81 8.32 -13.92
N PHE A 104 10.65 8.77 -13.41
CA PHE A 104 9.74 7.93 -12.65
C PHE A 104 9.16 6.87 -13.59
N GLY A 105 10.04 5.99 -14.10
CA GLY A 105 9.66 4.97 -15.07
C GLY A 105 8.78 3.93 -14.41
N LEU A 106 7.64 3.69 -15.02
CA LEU A 106 6.90 2.48 -14.78
C LEU A 106 7.80 1.29 -15.09
N LEU A 107 7.61 0.17 -14.39
CA LEU A 107 8.39 -1.04 -14.63
C LEU A 107 8.12 -1.57 -16.05
N SER A 108 9.17 -1.98 -16.73
CA SER A 108 9.06 -2.70 -18.01
C SER A 108 8.48 -4.09 -17.76
N LEU A 109 7.73 -4.61 -18.74
CA LEU A 109 7.02 -5.91 -18.62
C LEU A 109 7.96 -7.10 -18.38
N ASP A 110 9.22 -7.02 -18.83
CA ASP A 110 10.24 -8.04 -18.57
C ASP A 110 10.49 -8.25 -17.07
N ARG A 111 10.20 -7.25 -16.23
CA ARG A 111 10.36 -7.33 -14.77
C ARG A 111 9.35 -8.27 -14.10
N ILE A 112 8.30 -8.69 -14.80
CA ILE A 112 7.36 -9.70 -14.28
C ILE A 112 8.09 -11.00 -13.90
N ILE A 113 9.17 -11.33 -14.57
CA ILE A 113 9.97 -12.55 -14.25
C ILE A 113 10.51 -12.50 -12.83
N THR A 114 10.76 -11.30 -12.27
CA THR A 114 11.26 -11.15 -10.91
C THR A 114 10.25 -11.52 -9.84
N LEU A 115 8.97 -11.69 -10.18
CA LEU A 115 7.99 -12.31 -9.27
C LEU A 115 8.36 -13.74 -8.89
N PHE A 116 9.00 -14.46 -9.79
CA PHE A 116 9.36 -15.87 -9.64
C PHE A 116 10.85 -16.07 -9.36
N ALA A 117 11.69 -15.29 -10.02
CA ALA A 117 13.14 -15.35 -9.94
C ALA A 117 13.71 -13.96 -9.64
N PRO A 118 13.85 -13.56 -8.34
CA PRO A 118 14.26 -12.21 -7.97
C PRO A 118 15.61 -11.81 -8.57
N ASP A 119 16.55 -12.73 -8.67
CA ASP A 119 17.88 -12.49 -9.19
C ASP A 119 18.03 -12.82 -10.69
N TYR A 120 16.93 -12.87 -11.45
CA TYR A 120 16.99 -13.14 -12.89
C TYR A 120 17.91 -12.16 -13.63
N PHE A 121 17.91 -10.90 -13.24
CA PHE A 121 18.77 -9.85 -13.80
C PHE A 121 20.13 -9.73 -13.07
N GLY A 122 20.51 -10.73 -12.31
CA GLY A 122 21.66 -10.69 -11.43
C GLY A 122 21.39 -9.98 -10.10
N ASN A 123 22.43 -9.92 -9.26
CA ASN A 123 22.33 -9.34 -7.92
C ASN A 123 23.53 -8.41 -7.66
N PRO A 124 23.31 -7.20 -7.10
CA PRO A 124 24.40 -6.28 -6.79
C PRO A 124 25.44 -6.85 -5.80
N THR A 125 25.02 -7.74 -4.89
CA THR A 125 25.93 -8.40 -3.92
C THR A 125 26.95 -9.34 -4.58
N THR A 126 26.58 -9.90 -5.72
CA THR A 126 27.47 -10.78 -6.51
C THR A 126 28.13 -10.05 -7.68
N PHE A 127 27.94 -8.73 -7.78
CA PHE A 127 28.48 -7.85 -8.82
C PHE A 127 28.14 -8.28 -10.27
N ASN A 128 27.06 -9.03 -10.46
CA ASN A 128 26.61 -9.51 -11.75
C ASN A 128 25.25 -8.94 -12.20
N TYR A 129 24.80 -7.84 -11.56
CA TYR A 129 23.55 -7.19 -11.94
C TYR A 129 23.70 -6.50 -13.31
N TRP A 130 22.85 -6.88 -14.26
CA TRP A 130 22.81 -6.35 -15.62
C TRP A 130 21.47 -5.68 -15.98
N GLY A 131 20.56 -5.56 -15.00
CA GLY A 131 19.28 -4.90 -15.18
C GLY A 131 19.40 -3.39 -15.32
N SER A 132 18.43 -2.77 -15.97
CA SER A 132 18.27 -1.31 -15.99
C SER A 132 17.74 -0.83 -14.64
N PHE A 133 18.15 0.37 -14.20
CA PHE A 133 17.76 0.99 -12.95
C PHE A 133 18.28 0.28 -11.68
N ASN A 134 17.83 0.79 -10.54
CA ASN A 134 18.23 0.25 -9.25
C ASN A 134 17.55 -1.12 -8.99
N TYR A 135 18.31 -2.10 -8.56
CA TYR A 135 17.83 -3.44 -8.23
C TYR A 135 16.63 -3.41 -7.27
N HIS A 136 16.73 -2.62 -6.18
CA HIS A 136 15.68 -2.55 -5.14
C HIS A 136 14.36 -1.96 -5.64
N GLU A 137 14.38 -1.17 -6.69
CA GLU A 137 13.18 -0.53 -7.26
C GLU A 137 12.51 -1.40 -8.33
N THR A 138 13.25 -2.36 -8.89
CA THR A 138 12.78 -3.15 -10.05
C THR A 138 12.44 -4.59 -9.72
N VAL A 139 12.81 -5.10 -8.54
CA VAL A 139 12.47 -6.45 -8.09
C VAL A 139 11.14 -6.44 -7.36
N ILE A 140 10.15 -7.17 -7.90
CA ILE A 140 8.78 -7.26 -7.36
C ILE A 140 8.52 -8.59 -6.63
N TYR A 141 9.55 -9.32 -6.26
CA TYR A 141 9.44 -10.59 -5.55
C TYR A 141 8.83 -10.39 -4.16
N CYS A 142 7.72 -11.06 -3.89
CA CYS A 142 7.01 -11.02 -2.61
C CYS A 142 7.01 -12.37 -1.86
N GLY A 143 7.77 -13.32 -2.35
CA GLY A 143 7.77 -14.69 -1.83
C GLY A 143 6.86 -15.63 -2.62
N ILE A 144 7.08 -16.93 -2.46
CA ILE A 144 6.37 -17.95 -3.24
C ILE A 144 4.93 -18.18 -2.72
N LEU A 145 4.70 -18.04 -1.41
CA LEU A 145 3.38 -18.26 -0.81
C LEU A 145 2.30 -17.28 -1.31
N PRO A 146 2.57 -15.96 -1.44
CA PRO A 146 1.63 -15.02 -2.05
C PRO A 146 1.27 -15.37 -3.49
N ILE A 147 2.22 -15.94 -4.26
CA ILE A 147 1.97 -16.36 -5.64
C ILE A 147 0.97 -17.52 -5.67
N PHE A 148 1.16 -18.55 -4.83
CA PHE A 148 0.20 -19.64 -4.70
C PHE A 148 -1.16 -19.16 -4.21
N ALA A 149 -1.20 -18.23 -3.25
CA ALA A 149 -2.44 -17.64 -2.79
C ALA A 149 -3.15 -16.87 -3.91
N LEU A 150 -2.43 -16.11 -4.74
CA LEU A 150 -2.97 -15.41 -5.89
C LEU A 150 -3.59 -16.40 -6.89
N ILE A 151 -2.86 -17.45 -7.25
CA ILE A 151 -3.33 -18.51 -8.16
C ILE A 151 -4.59 -19.18 -7.60
N TYR A 152 -4.58 -19.55 -6.34
CA TYR A 152 -5.76 -20.13 -5.66
C TYR A 152 -6.97 -19.20 -5.73
N CYS A 153 -6.78 -17.91 -5.44
CA CYS A 153 -7.84 -16.92 -5.49
C CYS A 153 -8.41 -16.73 -6.91
N LEU A 154 -7.58 -16.76 -7.94
CA LEU A 154 -8.01 -16.67 -9.33
C LEU A 154 -8.91 -17.85 -9.70
N PHE A 155 -8.51 -19.08 -9.38
CA PHE A 155 -9.32 -20.27 -9.69
C PHE A 155 -10.61 -20.37 -8.86
N ASN A 156 -10.62 -19.81 -7.65
CA ASN A 156 -11.78 -19.87 -6.75
C ASN A 156 -12.54 -18.54 -6.65
N PHE A 157 -12.40 -17.63 -7.59
CA PHE A 157 -12.93 -16.26 -7.54
C PHE A 157 -14.41 -16.18 -7.11
N LYS A 158 -15.25 -17.10 -7.58
CA LYS A 158 -16.69 -17.12 -7.25
C LYS A 158 -16.96 -17.40 -5.78
N LYS A 159 -16.08 -18.15 -5.11
CA LYS A 159 -16.21 -18.54 -3.68
C LYS A 159 -15.65 -17.46 -2.73
N LEU A 160 -14.82 -16.55 -3.22
CA LEU A 160 -14.23 -15.49 -2.41
C LEU A 160 -15.30 -14.52 -1.91
N LYS A 161 -15.14 -14.05 -0.69
CA LYS A 161 -15.97 -12.98 -0.10
C LYS A 161 -15.14 -11.71 0.12
N HIS A 162 -14.42 -11.65 1.21
CA HIS A 162 -13.58 -10.50 1.57
C HIS A 162 -12.30 -10.45 0.74
N GLU A 163 -11.78 -11.59 0.37
CA GLU A 163 -10.56 -11.77 -0.43
C GLU A 163 -10.70 -11.18 -1.83
N LYS A 164 -11.92 -11.08 -2.37
CA LYS A 164 -12.17 -10.42 -3.68
C LYS A 164 -11.61 -9.01 -3.74
N PHE A 165 -11.78 -8.25 -2.66
CA PHE A 165 -11.26 -6.89 -2.60
C PHE A 165 -9.73 -6.88 -2.78
N PHE A 166 -9.03 -7.72 -2.02
CA PHE A 166 -7.57 -7.79 -2.08
C PHE A 166 -7.07 -8.29 -3.43
N LEU A 167 -7.73 -9.28 -4.00
CA LEU A 167 -7.39 -9.80 -5.32
C LEU A 167 -7.55 -8.72 -6.40
N ILE A 168 -8.68 -8.02 -6.43
CA ILE A 168 -8.95 -6.95 -7.40
C ILE A 168 -7.94 -5.81 -7.20
N THR A 169 -7.70 -5.39 -5.97
CA THR A 169 -6.72 -4.33 -5.66
C THR A 169 -5.31 -4.74 -6.09
N CYS A 170 -4.93 -5.99 -5.87
CA CYS A 170 -3.63 -6.53 -6.31
C CYS A 170 -3.49 -6.47 -7.84
N ILE A 171 -4.49 -6.93 -8.58
CA ILE A 171 -4.47 -6.90 -10.05
C ILE A 171 -4.39 -5.46 -10.56
N ILE A 172 -5.21 -4.56 -10.02
CA ILE A 172 -5.20 -3.14 -10.40
C ILE A 172 -3.83 -2.52 -10.11
N SER A 173 -3.26 -2.77 -8.92
CA SER A 173 -1.94 -2.24 -8.56
C SER A 173 -0.84 -2.74 -9.49
N LEU A 174 -0.89 -4.03 -9.88
CA LEU A 174 0.07 -4.58 -10.85
C LEU A 174 -0.07 -3.91 -12.23
N LEU A 175 -1.29 -3.68 -12.71
CA LEU A 175 -1.51 -2.98 -13.98
C LEU A 175 -0.95 -1.56 -13.97
N PHE A 176 -1.08 -0.83 -12.84
CA PHE A 176 -0.51 0.51 -12.71
C PHE A 176 1.01 0.53 -12.49
N THR A 177 1.62 -0.60 -12.19
CA THR A 177 3.07 -0.69 -11.97
C THR A 177 3.84 -0.78 -13.29
N PHE A 178 3.23 -1.38 -14.32
CA PHE A 178 3.90 -1.61 -15.59
C PHE A 178 3.59 -0.52 -16.63
N ASN A 179 4.59 -0.22 -17.45
CA ASN A 179 4.42 0.60 -18.63
C ASN A 179 3.81 -0.28 -19.74
N THR A 180 2.51 -0.06 -19.99
CA THR A 180 1.74 -0.75 -21.02
C THR A 180 1.60 0.14 -22.26
#